data_1df6ef4cc1e06f816f8ce1d7e84fe392
#
_entry.id   1df6ef4cc1e06f816f8ce1d7e84fe392
#
_cell.length_a   1.000
_cell.length_b   1.000
_cell.length_c   1.000
_cell.angle_alpha   90.00
_cell.angle_beta   90.00
_cell.angle_gamma   90.00
#
_symmetry.space_group_name_H-M   'P 1'
#
loop_
_entity.id
_entity.type
_entity.pdbx_description
1 polymer ?
#
loop_
_entity_poly.entity_id
_entity_poly.type
_entity_poly.pdbx_seq_one_letter_code
_entity_poly.pdbx_strand_id
1 'polypeptide(L)'
;RDIKVYKDHAYIVADGAGQHGMQVFDLHRLLDVPDAPVEFDADVMYDQIASAHNIVINEETGFAYSVASRMGGITCGGGLHMIDIRDPKNPEFAGCFSHEGTGRNGTGNTHDAQCIIYRGPDGEHNGKEICLGSNETALSIADVTDKSNPTAISRATYPAIAYTHQGWLTEDQRYFYINDEGDEPQGLVDGTRTLIFDLEDLDDPILVGEHISTEVSTDHNLYIKGN
;
A
#
# COMPACT_ATOMS: atom_id res chain seq x y z
N ARG A 1 8.99 8.90 3.44
CA ARG A 1 8.72 8.39 4.80
C ARG A 1 7.24 8.27 4.98
N ASP A 2 6.82 7.17 5.57
CA ASP A 2 5.42 6.96 5.88
C ASP A 2 5.25 6.47 7.33
N ILE A 3 4.07 6.74 7.88
CA ILE A 3 3.69 6.41 9.25
C ILE A 3 2.23 5.96 9.28
N LYS A 4 1.98 4.83 9.93
CA LYS A 4 0.63 4.34 10.24
C LYS A 4 0.51 4.03 11.73
N VAL A 5 -0.71 3.97 12.23
CA VAL A 5 -0.99 3.71 13.65
C VAL A 5 -1.84 2.45 13.79
N TYR A 6 -1.48 1.62 14.76
CA TYR A 6 -2.24 0.45 15.16
C TYR A 6 -2.01 0.17 16.65
N LYS A 7 -3.09 -0.08 17.42
CA LYS A 7 -3.04 -0.35 18.88
C LYS A 7 -2.15 0.66 19.64
N ASP A 8 -2.40 1.95 19.41
CA ASP A 8 -1.68 3.07 20.06
C ASP A 8 -0.16 3.06 19.81
N HIS A 9 0.31 2.40 18.76
CA HIS A 9 1.69 2.42 18.32
C HIS A 9 1.79 3.00 16.90
N ALA A 10 2.80 3.84 16.71
CA ALA A 10 3.19 4.35 15.39
C ALA A 10 4.21 3.40 14.75
N TYR A 11 3.99 3.04 13.50
CA TYR A 11 4.88 2.25 12.66
C TYR A 11 5.45 3.16 11.59
N ILE A 12 6.77 3.32 11.56
CA ILE A 12 7.44 4.35 10.76
C ILE A 12 8.47 3.68 9.87
N VAL A 13 8.35 3.90 8.56
CA VAL A 13 9.33 3.48 7.56
C VAL A 13 9.95 4.69 6.86
N ALA A 14 11.10 4.49 6.23
CA ALA A 14 11.75 5.56 5.48
C ALA A 14 12.35 5.05 4.18
N ASP A 15 12.09 5.79 3.09
CA ASP A 15 12.70 5.56 1.80
C ASP A 15 14.08 6.28 1.72
N GLY A 16 15.02 5.66 1.05
CA GLY A 16 16.38 6.22 0.85
C GLY A 16 17.19 6.42 2.15
N ALA A 17 16.77 5.81 3.25
CA ALA A 17 17.38 5.99 4.57
C ALA A 17 18.38 4.87 4.96
N GLY A 18 18.87 4.11 3.98
CA GLY A 18 19.80 3.00 4.23
C GLY A 18 19.17 1.88 5.05
N GLN A 19 19.83 1.46 6.12
CA GLN A 19 19.36 0.39 7.02
C GLN A 19 18.40 0.93 8.10
N HIS A 20 17.38 1.69 7.70
CA HIS A 20 16.45 2.31 8.63
C HIS A 20 15.55 1.26 9.34
N GLY A 21 15.05 0.27 8.60
CA GLY A 21 14.07 -0.68 9.13
C GLY A 21 12.68 -0.07 9.32
N MET A 22 11.87 -0.68 10.19
CA MET A 22 10.61 -0.11 10.66
C MET A 22 10.73 0.19 12.16
N GLN A 23 10.52 1.45 12.52
CA GLN A 23 10.44 1.87 13.91
C GLN A 23 9.02 1.65 14.42
N VAL A 24 8.90 1.15 15.65
CA VAL A 24 7.64 1.08 16.38
C VAL A 24 7.76 1.98 17.62
N PHE A 25 6.78 2.84 17.82
CA PHE A 25 6.77 3.83 18.90
C PHE A 25 5.43 3.81 19.63
N ASP A 26 5.46 3.63 20.96
CA ASP A 26 4.28 3.68 21.82
C ASP A 26 3.81 5.14 22.02
N LEU A 27 2.66 5.46 21.44
CA LEU A 27 2.08 6.81 21.47
C LEU A 27 1.67 7.28 22.88
N HIS A 28 1.49 6.37 23.83
CA HIS A 28 1.21 6.77 25.23
C HIS A 28 2.36 7.59 25.81
N ARG A 29 3.59 7.42 25.32
CA ARG A 29 4.75 8.20 25.75
C ARG A 29 4.63 9.70 25.42
N LEU A 30 3.70 10.08 24.54
CA LEU A 30 3.43 11.48 24.18
C LEU A 30 2.45 12.17 25.13
N LEU A 31 1.76 11.44 26.01
CA LEU A 31 0.72 12.01 26.88
C LEU A 31 1.30 12.89 28.00
N ASP A 32 2.51 12.57 28.46
CA ASP A 32 3.15 13.23 29.60
C ASP A 32 4.54 13.80 29.24
N VAL A 33 4.64 14.54 28.13
CA VAL A 33 5.88 15.22 27.73
C VAL A 33 6.03 16.53 28.49
N PRO A 34 6.97 16.63 29.45
CA PRO A 34 7.01 17.78 30.39
C PRO A 34 7.48 19.08 29.72
N ASP A 35 8.52 19.00 28.89
CA ASP A 35 9.12 20.16 28.24
C ASP A 35 9.54 19.82 26.78
N ALA A 36 8.92 20.48 25.80
CA ALA A 36 9.26 20.32 24.38
C ALA A 36 10.42 21.27 23.99
N PRO A 37 11.29 20.90 23.00
CA PRO A 37 11.28 19.64 22.26
C PRO A 37 11.94 18.47 23.01
N VAL A 38 11.38 17.26 22.84
CA VAL A 38 11.94 16.01 23.36
C VAL A 38 12.20 15.05 22.18
N GLU A 39 13.38 14.43 22.17
CA GLU A 39 13.70 13.35 21.25
C GLU A 39 13.38 12.00 21.91
N PHE A 40 12.77 11.11 21.15
CA PHE A 40 12.43 9.77 21.60
C PHE A 40 13.14 8.72 20.74
N ASP A 41 13.69 7.70 21.39
CA ASP A 41 14.08 6.48 20.70
C ASP A 41 12.85 5.62 20.40
N ALA A 42 12.89 4.85 19.30
CA ALA A 42 11.88 3.84 19.03
C ALA A 42 11.83 2.79 20.15
N ASP A 43 10.64 2.27 20.44
CA ASP A 43 10.48 1.20 21.43
C ASP A 43 10.94 -0.15 20.86
N VAL A 44 10.72 -0.34 19.55
CA VAL A 44 11.16 -1.53 18.80
C VAL A 44 11.71 -1.12 17.45
N MET A 45 12.73 -1.82 17.00
CA MET A 45 13.26 -1.75 15.63
C MET A 45 13.06 -3.10 14.97
N TYR A 46 12.24 -3.14 13.91
CA TYR A 46 12.13 -4.28 13.03
C TYR A 46 13.13 -4.13 11.88
N ASP A 47 14.12 -4.99 11.83
CA ASP A 47 15.31 -4.87 10.97
C ASP A 47 15.33 -5.83 9.78
N GLN A 48 14.25 -6.59 9.56
CA GLN A 48 14.18 -7.50 8.42
C GLN A 48 13.90 -6.80 7.08
N ILE A 49 13.59 -5.51 7.11
CA ILE A 49 13.65 -4.59 5.97
C ILE A 49 14.72 -3.52 6.23
N ALA A 50 15.24 -2.92 5.17
CA ALA A 50 16.16 -1.79 5.30
C ALA A 50 15.44 -0.46 5.01
N SER A 51 15.29 -0.11 3.74
CA SER A 51 14.58 1.07 3.28
C SER A 51 13.25 0.64 2.66
N ALA A 52 12.16 1.32 3.00
CA ALA A 52 10.86 1.08 2.43
C ALA A 52 10.17 2.41 2.12
N HIS A 53 9.39 2.44 1.01
CA HIS A 53 8.74 3.66 0.56
C HIS A 53 7.49 3.94 1.40
N ASN A 54 6.64 2.93 1.59
CA ASN A 54 5.37 3.08 2.27
C ASN A 54 5.09 1.88 3.20
N ILE A 55 4.15 2.07 4.13
CA ILE A 55 3.63 1.03 5.01
C ILE A 55 2.11 1.07 5.02
N VAL A 56 1.49 -0.09 4.87
CA VAL A 56 0.04 -0.29 4.90
C VAL A 56 -0.31 -1.14 6.10
N ILE A 57 -1.41 -0.88 6.77
CA ILE A 57 -1.87 -1.70 7.89
C ILE A 57 -3.33 -2.09 7.66
N ASN A 58 -3.62 -3.39 7.75
CA ASN A 58 -4.96 -3.87 7.94
C ASN A 58 -5.22 -3.99 9.45
N GLU A 59 -5.92 -3.00 9.99
CA GLU A 59 -6.19 -2.92 11.43
C GLU A 59 -7.09 -4.07 11.94
N GLU A 60 -7.92 -4.65 11.05
CA GLU A 60 -8.81 -5.75 11.41
C GLU A 60 -8.04 -7.04 11.69
N THR A 61 -6.99 -7.31 10.94
CA THR A 61 -6.18 -8.52 11.06
C THR A 61 -4.92 -8.34 11.87
N GLY A 62 -4.43 -7.10 11.99
CA GLY A 62 -3.19 -6.77 12.69
C GLY A 62 -1.95 -7.19 11.89
N PHE A 63 -2.01 -7.04 10.56
CA PHE A 63 -0.85 -7.19 9.68
C PHE A 63 -0.47 -5.87 9.04
N ALA A 64 0.83 -5.61 8.99
CA ALA A 64 1.41 -4.52 8.24
C ALA A 64 2.07 -5.05 6.97
N TYR A 65 2.08 -4.22 5.94
CA TYR A 65 2.65 -4.50 4.63
C TYR A 65 3.61 -3.37 4.27
N SER A 66 4.90 -3.65 4.33
CA SER A 66 5.92 -2.71 3.86
C SER A 66 6.08 -2.89 2.36
N VAL A 67 6.01 -1.80 1.59
CA VAL A 67 6.04 -1.81 0.14
C VAL A 67 7.20 -1.00 -0.42
N ALA A 68 7.59 -1.29 -1.66
CA ALA A 68 8.77 -0.74 -2.31
C ALA A 68 10.03 -0.82 -1.43
N SER A 69 10.20 -1.94 -0.74
CA SER A 69 11.36 -2.20 0.11
C SER A 69 12.61 -2.40 -0.74
N ARG A 70 13.70 -1.73 -0.35
CA ARG A 70 14.96 -1.66 -1.12
C ARG A 70 16.18 -1.68 -0.20
N MET A 71 17.37 -1.84 -0.80
CA MET A 71 18.67 -1.63 -0.18
C MET A 71 19.05 -2.60 0.95
N GLY A 72 18.42 -3.74 1.03
CA GLY A 72 18.75 -4.79 2.00
C GLY A 72 17.56 -5.35 2.75
N GLY A 73 17.80 -6.37 3.55
CA GLY A 73 16.78 -7.15 4.19
C GLY A 73 15.96 -8.01 3.21
N ILE A 74 14.77 -8.41 3.61
CA ILE A 74 13.85 -9.20 2.79
C ILE A 74 12.99 -8.24 1.97
N THR A 75 13.41 -7.91 0.75
CA THR A 75 12.73 -6.90 -0.09
C THR A 75 11.44 -7.37 -0.73
N CYS A 76 11.19 -8.67 -0.80
CA CYS A 76 10.03 -9.26 -1.50
C CYS A 76 9.87 -8.75 -2.94
N GLY A 77 10.98 -8.51 -3.67
CA GLY A 77 10.96 -7.93 -5.02
C GLY A 77 10.46 -6.48 -5.09
N GLY A 78 10.30 -5.80 -3.94
CA GLY A 78 9.65 -4.50 -3.81
C GLY A 78 8.12 -4.60 -3.66
N GLY A 79 7.55 -5.80 -3.66
CA GLY A 79 6.14 -6.06 -3.40
C GLY A 79 5.79 -5.98 -1.91
N LEU A 80 4.83 -6.80 -1.48
CA LEU A 80 4.36 -6.80 -0.10
C LEU A 80 5.31 -7.60 0.80
N HIS A 81 6.01 -6.93 1.70
CA HIS A 81 6.70 -7.56 2.83
C HIS A 81 5.72 -7.55 4.02
N MET A 82 5.19 -8.71 4.37
CA MET A 82 4.12 -8.89 5.34
C MET A 82 4.67 -9.08 6.75
N ILE A 83 4.14 -8.32 7.70
CA ILE A 83 4.62 -8.29 9.09
C ILE A 83 3.43 -8.51 10.02
N ASP A 84 3.51 -9.48 10.90
CA ASP A 84 2.56 -9.66 12.01
C ASP A 84 2.85 -8.60 13.09
N ILE A 85 1.90 -7.71 13.33
CA ILE A 85 1.99 -6.65 14.33
C ILE A 85 0.92 -6.76 15.40
N ARG A 86 0.28 -7.93 15.53
CA ARG A 86 -0.75 -8.17 16.56
C ARG A 86 -0.20 -7.95 17.98
N ASP A 87 1.09 -8.23 18.17
CA ASP A 87 1.86 -7.74 19.32
C ASP A 87 2.81 -6.63 18.84
N PRO A 88 2.50 -5.35 19.11
CA PRO A 88 3.33 -4.22 18.67
C PRO A 88 4.79 -4.27 19.14
N LYS A 89 5.05 -4.98 20.25
CA LYS A 89 6.41 -5.09 20.82
C LYS A 89 7.24 -6.21 20.22
N ASN A 90 6.60 -7.11 19.46
CA ASN A 90 7.26 -8.24 18.80
C ASN A 90 6.76 -8.38 17.35
N PRO A 91 7.05 -7.42 16.46
CA PRO A 91 6.71 -7.56 15.04
C PRO A 91 7.48 -8.72 14.41
N GLU A 92 6.78 -9.62 13.71
CA GLU A 92 7.36 -10.81 13.11
C GLU A 92 7.13 -10.87 11.60
N PHE A 93 8.11 -11.36 10.85
CA PHE A 93 7.96 -11.61 9.42
C PHE A 93 6.90 -12.68 9.18
N ALA A 94 5.93 -12.39 8.33
CA ALA A 94 4.83 -13.28 8.02
C ALA A 94 4.88 -13.85 6.59
N GLY A 95 5.48 -13.15 5.64
CA GLY A 95 5.59 -13.62 4.27
C GLY A 95 5.89 -12.53 3.26
N CYS A 96 6.00 -12.94 2.01
CA CYS A 96 6.23 -12.07 0.85
C CYS A 96 5.18 -12.30 -0.22
N PHE A 97 4.81 -11.23 -0.92
CA PHE A 97 4.13 -11.33 -2.21
C PHE A 97 4.72 -10.32 -3.19
N SER A 98 4.92 -10.73 -4.42
CA SER A 98 5.22 -9.85 -5.54
C SER A 98 4.46 -10.33 -6.78
N HIS A 99 3.75 -9.43 -7.43
CA HIS A 99 2.99 -9.77 -8.62
C HIS A 99 3.89 -9.70 -9.85
N GLU A 100 4.46 -10.84 -10.23
CA GLU A 100 5.40 -10.95 -11.35
C GLU A 100 4.86 -10.32 -12.63
N GLY A 101 5.71 -9.60 -13.34
CA GLY A 101 5.36 -8.89 -14.57
C GLY A 101 4.65 -7.54 -14.36
N THR A 102 4.50 -7.08 -13.11
CA THR A 102 4.12 -5.70 -12.76
C THR A 102 5.33 -4.94 -12.20
N GLY A 103 5.20 -3.61 -12.07
CA GLY A 103 6.32 -2.74 -11.72
C GLY A 103 7.26 -2.50 -12.91
N ARG A 104 7.97 -1.37 -12.92
CA ARG A 104 8.84 -0.95 -14.05
C ARG A 104 9.91 -1.97 -14.41
N ASN A 105 10.34 -2.78 -13.46
CA ASN A 105 11.35 -3.82 -13.67
C ASN A 105 10.73 -5.22 -13.81
N GLY A 106 9.40 -5.35 -13.80
CA GLY A 106 8.70 -6.63 -13.85
C GLY A 106 8.83 -7.49 -12.59
N THR A 107 9.36 -6.93 -11.51
CA THR A 107 9.63 -7.64 -10.24
C THR A 107 8.46 -7.66 -9.27
N GLY A 108 7.34 -7.01 -9.63
CA GLY A 108 6.18 -6.87 -8.74
C GLY A 108 6.32 -5.75 -7.73
N ASN A 109 7.15 -4.74 -8.02
CA ASN A 109 7.29 -3.58 -7.13
C ASN A 109 5.95 -2.89 -6.94
N THR A 110 5.53 -2.77 -5.69
CA THR A 110 4.29 -2.11 -5.25
C THR A 110 4.68 -0.77 -4.64
N HIS A 111 4.19 0.33 -5.21
CA HIS A 111 4.48 1.67 -4.71
C HIS A 111 3.66 1.98 -3.47
N ASP A 112 2.36 1.76 -3.55
CA ASP A 112 1.41 1.86 -2.43
C ASP A 112 0.35 0.76 -2.54
N ALA A 113 -0.39 0.50 -1.47
CA ALA A 113 -1.44 -0.51 -1.46
C ALA A 113 -2.56 -0.18 -0.45
N GLN A 114 -3.71 -0.81 -0.65
CA GLN A 114 -4.74 -0.93 0.36
C GLN A 114 -5.01 -2.42 0.61
N CYS A 115 -4.89 -2.86 1.87
CA CYS A 115 -5.14 -4.24 2.28
C CYS A 115 -6.31 -4.28 3.26
N ILE A 116 -7.35 -5.07 2.95
CA ILE A 116 -8.61 -5.10 3.69
C ILE A 116 -9.17 -6.53 3.79
N ILE A 117 -10.11 -6.76 4.70
CA ILE A 117 -10.99 -7.91 4.59
C ILE A 117 -12.07 -7.57 3.57
N TYR A 118 -12.08 -8.31 2.48
CA TYR A 118 -13.00 -8.05 1.38
C TYR A 118 -14.44 -8.44 1.74
N ARG A 119 -15.35 -7.50 1.47
CA ARG A 119 -16.80 -7.63 1.69
C ARG A 119 -17.60 -7.03 0.54
N GLY A 120 -16.93 -6.86 -0.59
CA GLY A 120 -17.52 -6.28 -1.80
C GLY A 120 -18.44 -7.26 -2.55
N PRO A 121 -18.77 -6.91 -3.80
CA PRO A 121 -19.77 -7.67 -4.59
C PRO A 121 -19.31 -9.06 -5.03
N ASP A 122 -17.98 -9.29 -5.15
CA ASP A 122 -17.46 -10.59 -5.56
C ASP A 122 -17.56 -11.62 -4.43
N GLY A 123 -18.55 -12.49 -4.51
CA GLY A 123 -18.81 -13.49 -3.48
C GLY A 123 -17.74 -14.56 -3.31
N GLU A 124 -16.91 -14.80 -4.33
CA GLU A 124 -15.83 -15.79 -4.30
C GLU A 124 -14.71 -15.40 -3.32
N HIS A 125 -14.48 -14.10 -3.20
CA HIS A 125 -13.42 -13.54 -2.37
C HIS A 125 -13.91 -12.98 -1.03
N ASN A 126 -15.20 -13.09 -0.73
CA ASN A 126 -15.78 -12.55 0.50
C ASN A 126 -15.15 -13.17 1.75
N GLY A 127 -14.72 -12.31 2.68
CA GLY A 127 -14.06 -12.68 3.93
C GLY A 127 -12.57 -12.96 3.81
N LYS A 128 -12.01 -12.93 2.61
CA LYS A 128 -10.55 -13.04 2.39
C LYS A 128 -9.86 -11.71 2.65
N GLU A 129 -8.60 -11.76 3.02
CA GLU A 129 -7.76 -10.56 3.08
C GLU A 129 -7.16 -10.28 1.71
N ILE A 130 -7.61 -9.18 1.10
CA ILE A 130 -7.24 -8.77 -0.24
C ILE A 130 -6.38 -7.52 -0.17
N CYS A 131 -5.25 -7.53 -0.91
CA CYS A 131 -4.45 -6.34 -1.16
C CYS A 131 -4.62 -5.86 -2.59
N LEU A 132 -4.92 -4.56 -2.73
CA LEU A 132 -4.94 -3.84 -4.00
C LEU A 132 -3.67 -2.99 -4.05
N GLY A 133 -2.74 -3.36 -4.91
CA GLY A 133 -1.43 -2.72 -5.04
C GLY A 133 -1.35 -1.82 -6.28
N SER A 134 -0.87 -0.61 -6.09
CA SER A 134 -0.47 0.30 -7.16
C SER A 134 0.97 -0.03 -7.56
N ASN A 135 1.11 -0.88 -8.60
CA ASN A 135 2.37 -1.52 -8.93
C ASN A 135 3.13 -0.79 -10.06
N GLU A 136 3.24 0.54 -10.01
CA GLU A 136 3.93 1.39 -11.00
C GLU A 136 3.41 1.26 -12.45
N THR A 137 3.03 0.06 -12.89
CA THR A 137 2.60 -0.25 -14.27
C THR A 137 1.25 -0.96 -14.35
N ALA A 138 0.61 -1.19 -13.21
CA ALA A 138 -0.67 -1.89 -13.14
C ALA A 138 -1.31 -1.74 -11.75
N LEU A 139 -2.63 -1.87 -11.68
CA LEU A 139 -3.33 -2.33 -10.50
C LEU A 139 -3.03 -3.83 -10.31
N SER A 140 -2.65 -4.23 -9.11
CA SER A 140 -2.42 -5.63 -8.72
C SER A 140 -3.42 -6.03 -7.66
N ILE A 141 -4.09 -7.16 -7.81
CA ILE A 141 -5.02 -7.71 -6.82
C ILE A 141 -4.50 -9.06 -6.35
N ALA A 142 -4.38 -9.23 -5.04
CA ALA A 142 -3.81 -10.43 -4.43
C ALA A 142 -4.60 -10.87 -3.19
N ASP A 143 -4.80 -12.18 -3.06
CA ASP A 143 -5.26 -12.84 -1.84
C ASP A 143 -4.05 -13.11 -0.94
N VAL A 144 -4.03 -12.43 0.20
CA VAL A 144 -2.97 -12.54 1.22
C VAL A 144 -3.50 -13.13 2.53
N THR A 145 -4.63 -13.82 2.49
CA THR A 145 -5.24 -14.46 3.66
C THR A 145 -4.25 -15.40 4.34
N ASP A 146 -3.62 -16.27 3.56
CA ASP A 146 -2.48 -17.08 4.02
C ASP A 146 -1.17 -16.35 3.69
N LYS A 147 -0.56 -15.71 4.71
CA LYS A 147 0.68 -14.95 4.56
C LYS A 147 1.86 -15.79 4.09
N SER A 148 1.82 -17.10 4.34
CA SER A 148 2.86 -18.04 3.93
C SER A 148 2.70 -18.53 2.48
N ASN A 149 1.50 -18.36 1.91
CA ASN A 149 1.18 -18.80 0.55
C ASN A 149 0.21 -17.83 -0.14
N PRO A 150 0.57 -16.54 -0.26
CA PRO A 150 -0.27 -15.54 -0.94
C PRO A 150 -0.39 -15.86 -2.44
N THR A 151 -1.52 -15.49 -3.04
CA THR A 151 -1.80 -15.75 -4.45
C THR A 151 -2.20 -14.49 -5.20
N ALA A 152 -1.70 -14.35 -6.43
CA ALA A 152 -2.20 -13.33 -7.34
C ALA A 152 -3.62 -13.71 -7.80
N ILE A 153 -4.54 -12.76 -7.76
CA ILE A 153 -5.88 -12.90 -8.34
C ILE A 153 -5.84 -12.37 -9.76
N SER A 154 -5.62 -11.07 -9.91
CA SER A 154 -5.61 -10.43 -11.22
C SER A 154 -4.72 -9.19 -11.25
N ARG A 155 -4.55 -8.64 -12.47
CA ARG A 155 -3.93 -7.33 -12.68
C ARG A 155 -4.64 -6.60 -13.82
N ALA A 156 -4.77 -5.28 -13.69
CA ALA A 156 -5.32 -4.44 -14.73
C ALA A 156 -4.40 -3.28 -15.08
N THR A 157 -4.46 -2.86 -16.33
CA THR A 157 -3.73 -1.71 -16.87
C THR A 157 -4.72 -0.71 -17.47
N TYR A 158 -4.23 0.47 -17.84
CA TYR A 158 -5.04 1.54 -18.41
C TYR A 158 -4.25 2.28 -19.50
N PRO A 159 -4.91 3.03 -20.41
CA PRO A 159 -4.22 3.84 -21.41
C PRO A 159 -3.36 4.95 -20.81
N ALA A 160 -2.27 5.30 -21.47
CA ALA A 160 -1.36 6.39 -21.08
C ALA A 160 -0.80 6.21 -19.65
N ILE A 161 -0.49 4.96 -19.29
CA ILE A 161 0.14 4.63 -18.00
C ILE A 161 1.56 5.16 -17.96
N ALA A 162 1.91 5.86 -16.89
CA ALA A 162 3.25 6.34 -16.63
C ALA A 162 3.78 5.86 -15.27
N TYR A 163 2.98 5.99 -14.22
CA TYR A 163 3.35 5.52 -12.88
C TYR A 163 2.10 5.31 -12.02
N THR A 164 1.55 4.09 -12.04
CA THR A 164 0.45 3.71 -11.14
C THR A 164 0.89 3.89 -9.69
N HIS A 165 0.34 4.94 -9.06
CA HIS A 165 0.91 5.49 -7.82
C HIS A 165 0.19 5.04 -6.56
N GLN A 166 -1.10 5.40 -6.42
CA GLN A 166 -1.88 5.14 -5.21
C GLN A 166 -3.37 5.04 -5.58
N GLY A 167 -4.14 4.29 -4.81
CA GLY A 167 -5.57 4.19 -4.99
C GLY A 167 -6.31 3.82 -3.71
N TRP A 168 -7.64 3.97 -3.76
CA TRP A 168 -8.50 3.69 -2.62
C TRP A 168 -9.86 3.14 -3.05
N LEU A 169 -10.39 2.17 -2.28
CA LEU A 169 -11.72 1.59 -2.47
C LEU A 169 -12.83 2.53 -1.99
N THR A 170 -14.00 2.44 -2.62
CA THR A 170 -15.27 2.87 -2.04
C THR A 170 -15.61 2.05 -0.79
N GLU A 171 -16.49 2.57 0.08
CA GLU A 171 -16.85 1.85 1.32
C GLU A 171 -17.58 0.53 1.06
N ASP A 172 -18.33 0.41 -0.06
CA ASP A 172 -18.93 -0.85 -0.51
C ASP A 172 -17.94 -1.81 -1.19
N GLN A 173 -16.68 -1.38 -1.36
CA GLN A 173 -15.58 -2.13 -1.95
C GLN A 173 -15.82 -2.58 -3.40
N ARG A 174 -16.71 -1.88 -4.12
CA ARG A 174 -16.99 -2.15 -5.52
C ARG A 174 -16.05 -1.40 -6.45
N TYR A 175 -15.78 -0.12 -6.18
CA TYR A 175 -14.94 0.69 -7.07
C TYR A 175 -13.60 1.00 -6.43
N PHE A 176 -12.54 0.90 -7.24
CA PHE A 176 -11.20 1.34 -6.85
C PHE A 176 -10.81 2.55 -7.69
N TYR A 177 -10.58 3.65 -7.00
CA TYR A 177 -10.08 4.88 -7.61
C TYR A 177 -8.56 4.87 -7.52
N ILE A 178 -7.89 5.17 -8.63
CA ILE A 178 -6.43 5.14 -8.70
C ILE A 178 -5.91 6.34 -9.49
N ASN A 179 -4.76 6.85 -9.11
CA ASN A 179 -4.06 7.90 -9.81
C ASN A 179 -2.70 7.45 -10.37
N ASP A 180 -2.19 8.23 -11.32
CA ASP A 180 -0.91 8.03 -11.98
C ASP A 180 -0.05 9.28 -11.82
N GLU A 181 0.96 9.23 -10.96
CA GLU A 181 1.83 10.40 -10.64
C GLU A 181 2.68 10.85 -11.83
N GLY A 182 2.79 10.05 -12.87
CA GLY A 182 3.73 10.30 -13.96
C GLY A 182 3.11 10.83 -15.24
N ASP A 183 1.79 10.79 -15.41
CA ASP A 183 1.15 11.06 -16.69
C ASP A 183 1.06 12.56 -17.02
N GLU A 184 0.75 13.44 -16.06
CA GLU A 184 0.80 14.89 -16.30
C GLU A 184 2.24 15.38 -16.52
N PRO A 185 3.26 15.03 -15.71
CA PRO A 185 4.62 15.45 -15.97
C PRO A 185 5.18 15.01 -17.32
N GLN A 186 4.65 13.92 -17.86
CA GLN A 186 5.03 13.41 -19.18
C GLN A 186 4.16 13.97 -20.32
N GLY A 187 3.15 14.77 -19.99
CA GLY A 187 2.24 15.36 -20.98
C GLY A 187 1.32 14.33 -21.64
N LEU A 188 1.00 13.26 -20.96
CA LEU A 188 0.08 12.23 -21.46
C LEU A 188 -1.38 12.61 -21.21
N VAL A 189 -1.62 13.47 -20.23
CA VAL A 189 -2.90 14.07 -19.89
C VAL A 189 -2.72 15.56 -19.56
N ASP A 190 -3.80 16.36 -19.66
CA ASP A 190 -3.75 17.80 -19.51
C ASP A 190 -3.99 18.30 -18.07
N GLY A 191 -4.42 17.42 -17.17
CA GLY A 191 -4.71 17.76 -15.76
C GLY A 191 -4.78 16.53 -14.89
N THR A 192 -4.87 16.70 -13.57
CA THR A 192 -4.88 15.57 -12.62
C THR A 192 -5.95 14.56 -12.98
N ARG A 193 -5.53 13.29 -13.07
CA ARG A 193 -6.37 12.19 -13.55
C ARG A 193 -6.68 11.17 -12.47
N THR A 194 -7.96 10.91 -12.25
CA THR A 194 -8.43 9.81 -11.43
C THR A 194 -9.09 8.75 -12.32
N LEU A 195 -8.58 7.54 -12.27
CA LEU A 195 -9.10 6.37 -12.98
C LEU A 195 -10.03 5.59 -12.06
N ILE A 196 -11.08 4.98 -12.62
CA ILE A 196 -12.12 4.27 -11.86
C ILE A 196 -12.21 2.84 -12.38
N PHE A 197 -11.84 1.87 -11.55
CA PHE A 197 -12.02 0.45 -11.82
C PHE A 197 -13.27 -0.07 -11.13
N ASP A 198 -14.12 -0.79 -11.85
CA ASP A 198 -15.18 -1.63 -11.28
C ASP A 198 -14.58 -2.97 -10.89
N LEU A 199 -14.76 -3.35 -9.64
CA LEU A 199 -14.30 -4.59 -9.03
C LEU A 199 -15.49 -5.49 -8.65
N GLU A 200 -16.55 -5.49 -9.47
CA GLU A 200 -17.66 -6.44 -9.30
C GLU A 200 -17.15 -7.89 -9.36
N ASP A 201 -16.09 -8.12 -10.12
CA ASP A 201 -15.30 -9.34 -10.23
C ASP A 201 -13.83 -9.01 -10.03
N LEU A 202 -13.21 -9.51 -8.95
CA LEU A 202 -11.79 -9.27 -8.66
C LEU A 202 -10.84 -9.98 -9.64
N ASP A 203 -11.32 -11.03 -10.31
CA ASP A 203 -10.56 -11.75 -11.33
C ASP A 203 -10.52 -11.00 -12.68
N ASP A 204 -11.50 -10.10 -12.92
CA ASP A 204 -11.59 -9.30 -14.16
C ASP A 204 -11.91 -7.82 -13.86
N PRO A 205 -11.00 -7.06 -13.22
CA PRO A 205 -11.20 -5.64 -12.92
C PRO A 205 -11.30 -4.81 -14.20
N ILE A 206 -12.38 -4.00 -14.32
CA ILE A 206 -12.71 -3.25 -15.53
C ILE A 206 -12.51 -1.76 -15.31
N LEU A 207 -11.72 -1.09 -16.16
CA LEU A 207 -11.68 0.37 -16.21
C LEU A 207 -13.01 0.88 -16.78
N VAL A 208 -13.82 1.51 -15.93
CA VAL A 208 -15.17 2.00 -16.30
C VAL A 208 -15.24 3.50 -16.53
N GLY A 209 -14.22 4.24 -16.12
CA GLY A 209 -14.18 5.67 -16.32
C GLY A 209 -12.90 6.32 -15.85
N GLU A 210 -12.80 7.59 -16.22
CA GLU A 210 -11.74 8.48 -15.73
C GLU A 210 -12.31 9.89 -15.53
N HIS A 211 -11.71 10.62 -14.61
CA HIS A 211 -11.95 12.04 -14.42
C HIS A 211 -10.63 12.78 -14.60
N ILE A 212 -10.60 13.75 -15.51
CA ILE A 212 -9.48 14.67 -15.70
C ILE A 212 -9.93 16.05 -15.23
N SER A 213 -9.23 16.60 -14.26
CA SER A 213 -9.55 17.93 -13.74
C SER A 213 -8.98 19.03 -14.65
N THR A 214 -9.39 20.28 -14.39
CA THR A 214 -8.81 21.46 -15.05
C THR A 214 -7.53 21.94 -14.37
N GLU A 215 -7.15 21.33 -13.25
CA GLU A 215 -5.94 21.69 -12.51
C GLU A 215 -4.71 21.07 -13.15
N VAL A 216 -3.79 21.92 -13.56
CA VAL A 216 -2.51 21.50 -14.15
C VAL A 216 -1.49 21.32 -13.03
N SER A 217 -1.55 20.17 -12.40
CA SER A 217 -0.62 19.75 -11.34
C SER A 217 -0.46 18.24 -11.37
N THR A 218 0.60 17.73 -10.75
CA THR A 218 0.76 16.29 -10.54
C THR A 218 -0.19 15.85 -9.42
N ASP A 219 -0.99 14.82 -9.68
CA ASP A 219 -1.72 14.17 -8.61
C ASP A 219 -0.79 13.26 -7.78
N HIS A 220 -1.19 12.94 -6.57
CA HIS A 220 -0.33 12.15 -5.68
C HIS A 220 -1.14 11.13 -4.88
N ASN A 221 -1.86 11.54 -3.86
CA ASN A 221 -2.66 10.62 -3.05
C ASN A 221 -4.13 11.00 -3.05
N LEU A 222 -5.00 9.99 -3.03
CA LEU A 222 -6.43 10.14 -2.89
C LEU A 222 -6.98 9.20 -1.82
N TYR A 223 -8.07 9.61 -1.19
CA TYR A 223 -8.81 8.79 -0.23
C TYR A 223 -10.30 8.96 -0.48
N ILE A 224 -11.04 7.85 -0.49
CA ILE A 224 -12.49 7.86 -0.70
C ILE A 224 -13.19 7.74 0.65
N LYS A 225 -14.24 8.53 0.82
CA LYS A 225 -15.15 8.44 1.97
C LYS A 225 -16.57 8.32 1.45
N GLY A 226 -17.22 7.21 1.73
CA GLY A 226 -18.51 6.84 1.18
C GLY A 226 -18.38 6.08 -0.16
N ASN A 227 -19.47 6.09 -0.92
CA ASN A 227 -19.58 5.46 -2.23
C ASN A 227 -19.72 6.52 -3.31
#